data_bacf42b4aceb69b083c3f5c0c753005b
#
_entry.id   bacf42b4aceb69b083c3f5c0c753005b
#
_cell.length_a   1.000
_cell.length_b   1.000
_cell.length_c   1.000
_cell.angle_alpha   90.00
_cell.angle_beta   90.00
_cell.angle_gamma   90.00
#
_symmetry.space_group_name_H-M   'P 1'
#
loop_
_entity.id
_entity.type
_entity.pdbx_description
1 polymer ?
#
loop_
_entity_poly.entity_id
_entity_poly.type
_entity_poly.pdbx_seq_one_letter_code
_entity_poly.pdbx_strand_id
1 'polypeptide(L)'
;MNDERFKIFSGTANPVLAEAICKHLDVPLGKAMLGRFSDGEIYFQILENVRGADVFVVQPCHYPVDNHLLELLLMIDAFKRASAWRITAVLPYYCYARQDRKDKPRVPISAKLVADLLETAGASRALTLDLHAPQIQGYFDVPVDHLFASPVLVEYFRHLNLPDLTVVSPDAGGVERARFFAKRLDAPLAIVDKRRVDVDVSEVMNLIGEVRGRSTLIVDDIIDTAGTLVKTAEALLKEGATQVYAACTHAVLSGPAIERIARSQIKEVVATDSIPLSEAGYALKKIRVLSVADLLARGIRSIHEESSISELFI
;
A
#
# COMPACT_ATOMS: atom_id res chain seq x y z
N MET A 1 0.73 10.12 25.61
CA MET A 1 0.14 8.84 26.11
C MET A 1 1.23 8.11 26.90
N ASN A 2 1.08 7.94 28.21
CA ASN A 2 2.10 7.28 29.06
C ASN A 2 1.62 5.88 29.43
N ASP A 3 1.16 5.08 28.45
CA ASP A 3 0.87 3.68 28.71
C ASP A 3 2.12 2.85 28.37
N GLU A 4 2.82 2.38 29.41
CA GLU A 4 4.02 1.55 29.29
C GLU A 4 3.74 0.24 28.54
N ARG A 5 2.47 -0.15 28.40
CA ARG A 5 2.05 -1.35 27.67
C ARG A 5 1.88 -1.12 26.19
N PHE A 6 1.80 0.12 25.72
CA PHE A 6 1.70 0.46 24.29
C PHE A 6 3.08 0.44 23.64
N LYS A 7 3.32 -0.50 22.73
CA LYS A 7 4.64 -0.75 22.12
C LYS A 7 4.56 -0.85 20.61
N ILE A 8 5.43 -0.13 19.93
CA ILE A 8 5.55 -0.18 18.47
C ILE A 8 6.95 -0.66 18.11
N PHE A 9 7.05 -1.65 17.24
CA PHE A 9 8.31 -2.19 16.72
C PHE A 9 8.33 -2.12 15.21
N SER A 10 9.51 -2.03 14.62
CA SER A 10 9.73 -2.02 13.18
C SER A 10 10.56 -3.23 12.77
N GLY A 11 10.17 -3.86 11.65
CA GLY A 11 11.11 -4.66 10.87
C GLY A 11 12.02 -3.79 10.01
N THR A 12 12.79 -4.42 9.12
CA THR A 12 13.79 -3.71 8.30
C THR A 12 13.22 -3.06 7.04
N ALA A 13 11.97 -3.37 6.68
CA ALA A 13 11.40 -2.97 5.39
C ALA A 13 11.16 -1.45 5.25
N ASN A 14 10.73 -0.77 6.33
CA ASN A 14 10.49 0.68 6.31
C ASN A 14 10.58 1.30 7.71
N PRO A 15 11.76 1.35 8.33
CA PRO A 15 11.95 1.92 9.65
C PRO A 15 11.60 3.42 9.70
N VAL A 16 11.80 4.15 8.60
CA VAL A 16 11.47 5.59 8.50
C VAL A 16 9.98 5.82 8.70
N LEU A 17 9.11 4.99 8.10
CA LEU A 17 7.66 5.09 8.30
C LEU A 17 7.29 4.73 9.75
N ALA A 18 7.90 3.69 10.33
CA ALA A 18 7.65 3.30 11.71
C ALA A 18 8.05 4.40 12.72
N GLU A 19 9.19 5.05 12.52
CA GLU A 19 9.63 6.21 13.30
C GLU A 19 8.67 7.40 13.16
N ALA A 20 8.19 7.66 11.94
CA ALA A 20 7.20 8.72 11.69
C ALA A 20 5.86 8.42 12.39
N ILE A 21 5.40 7.16 12.37
CA ILE A 21 4.23 6.71 13.13
C ILE A 21 4.42 6.96 14.63
N CYS A 22 5.55 6.53 15.18
CA CYS A 22 5.88 6.74 16.60
C CYS A 22 5.88 8.22 16.97
N LYS A 23 6.39 9.10 16.10
CA LYS A 23 6.38 10.55 16.30
C LYS A 23 4.95 11.11 16.35
N HIS A 24 4.03 10.66 15.49
CA HIS A 24 2.62 11.07 15.53
C HIS A 24 1.88 10.57 16.78
N LEU A 25 2.33 9.47 17.35
CA LEU A 25 1.76 8.88 18.56
C LEU A 25 2.39 9.41 19.86
N ASP A 26 3.50 10.14 19.75
CA ASP A 26 4.31 10.61 20.89
C ASP A 26 4.81 9.45 21.77
N VAL A 27 5.30 8.38 21.11
CA VAL A 27 5.88 7.20 21.77
C VAL A 27 7.23 6.84 21.15
N PRO A 28 8.17 6.28 21.91
CA PRO A 28 9.42 5.81 21.32
C PRO A 28 9.21 4.52 20.51
N LEU A 29 10.04 4.31 19.49
CA LEU A 29 10.14 3.01 18.83
C LEU A 29 10.71 1.98 19.80
N GLY A 30 10.12 0.79 19.84
CA GLY A 30 10.51 -0.31 20.69
C GLY A 30 11.93 -0.81 20.38
N LYS A 31 12.66 -1.18 21.43
CA LYS A 31 14.05 -1.62 21.31
C LYS A 31 14.13 -3.09 20.93
N ALA A 32 14.66 -3.36 19.75
CA ALA A 32 14.91 -4.71 19.27
C ALA A 32 16.22 -4.75 18.47
N MET A 33 16.79 -5.94 18.35
CA MET A 33 17.89 -6.22 17.45
C MET A 33 17.37 -7.16 16.37
N LEU A 34 17.51 -6.74 15.10
CA LEU A 34 17.19 -7.53 13.93
C LEU A 34 18.44 -7.60 13.06
N GLY A 35 18.86 -8.79 12.71
CA GLY A 35 20.10 -9.03 11.96
C GLY A 35 20.10 -10.39 11.30
N ARG A 36 21.27 -10.83 10.86
CA ARG A 36 21.45 -12.14 10.23
C ARG A 36 22.64 -12.86 10.81
N PHE A 37 22.53 -14.18 10.90
CA PHE A 37 23.65 -15.07 11.10
C PHE A 37 24.50 -15.16 9.82
N SER A 38 25.69 -15.74 9.95
CA SER A 38 26.65 -15.86 8.85
C SER A 38 26.13 -16.71 7.66
N ASP A 39 25.19 -17.60 7.93
CA ASP A 39 24.51 -18.45 6.93
C ASP A 39 23.30 -17.76 6.26
N GLY A 40 22.97 -16.52 6.73
CA GLY A 40 21.88 -15.71 6.20
C GLY A 40 20.55 -15.87 6.92
N GLU A 41 20.43 -16.75 7.92
CA GLU A 41 19.23 -16.86 8.74
C GLU A 41 18.97 -15.57 9.53
N ILE A 42 17.70 -15.22 9.70
CA ILE A 42 17.29 -14.00 10.41
C ILE A 42 17.45 -14.22 11.90
N TYR A 43 18.08 -13.25 12.57
CA TYR A 43 18.17 -13.17 14.02
C TYR A 43 17.32 -12.01 14.52
N PHE A 44 16.44 -12.26 15.48
CA PHE A 44 15.63 -11.25 16.17
C PHE A 44 15.70 -11.38 17.67
N GLN A 45 15.89 -10.26 18.37
CA GLN A 45 15.88 -10.19 19.83
C GLN A 45 15.15 -8.94 20.32
N ILE A 46 14.20 -9.12 21.23
CA ILE A 46 13.53 -8.04 21.95
C ILE A 46 14.47 -7.56 23.08
N LEU A 47 14.74 -6.25 23.14
CA LEU A 47 15.67 -5.66 24.11
C LEU A 47 14.98 -4.90 25.25
N GLU A 48 13.67 -5.07 25.41
CA GLU A 48 12.88 -4.48 26.49
C GLU A 48 11.76 -5.42 26.95
N ASN A 49 11.13 -5.09 28.08
CA ASN A 49 10.02 -5.90 28.57
C ASN A 49 8.75 -5.64 27.76
N VAL A 50 8.16 -6.72 27.24
CA VAL A 50 6.89 -6.68 26.45
C VAL A 50 5.80 -7.55 27.07
N ARG A 51 6.03 -8.11 28.26
CA ARG A 51 5.03 -8.95 28.95
C ARG A 51 3.76 -8.15 29.23
N GLY A 52 2.63 -8.64 28.73
CA GLY A 52 1.34 -7.97 28.90
C GLY A 52 1.19 -6.70 28.06
N ALA A 53 2.14 -6.39 27.16
CA ALA A 53 2.06 -5.23 26.28
C ALA A 53 1.14 -5.47 25.09
N ASP A 54 0.55 -4.38 24.60
CA ASP A 54 -0.13 -4.27 23.31
C ASP A 54 0.90 -3.87 22.26
N VAL A 55 1.30 -4.83 21.42
CA VAL A 55 2.43 -4.73 20.51
C VAL A 55 1.95 -4.54 19.09
N PHE A 56 2.45 -3.52 18.41
CA PHE A 56 2.25 -3.24 17.00
C PHE A 56 3.57 -3.45 16.25
N VAL A 57 3.56 -4.33 15.25
CA VAL A 57 4.75 -4.64 14.43
C VAL A 57 4.56 -4.06 13.04
N VAL A 58 5.29 -2.98 12.74
CA VAL A 58 5.21 -2.28 11.46
C VAL A 58 6.17 -2.91 10.45
N GLN A 59 5.64 -3.58 9.43
CA GLN A 59 6.44 -4.22 8.39
C GLN A 59 5.68 -4.30 7.06
N PRO A 60 5.93 -3.41 6.09
CA PRO A 60 5.45 -3.61 4.72
C PRO A 60 6.24 -4.75 4.06
N CYS A 61 5.52 -5.77 3.55
CA CYS A 61 6.16 -6.95 2.97
C CYS A 61 6.46 -6.75 1.48
N HIS A 62 7.24 -5.71 1.12
CA HIS A 62 7.71 -5.48 -0.25
C HIS A 62 9.04 -6.22 -0.52
N TYR A 63 9.64 -5.96 -1.70
CA TYR A 63 10.92 -6.59 -2.09
C TYR A 63 12.07 -6.27 -1.10
N PRO A 64 12.85 -7.27 -0.72
CA PRO A 64 12.72 -8.71 -0.96
C PRO A 64 11.59 -9.34 -0.12
N VAL A 65 10.52 -9.78 -0.81
CA VAL A 65 9.21 -10.12 -0.21
C VAL A 65 9.27 -11.24 0.82
N ASP A 66 9.93 -12.33 0.46
CA ASP A 66 10.12 -13.52 1.31
C ASP A 66 10.89 -13.18 2.58
N ASN A 67 11.89 -12.33 2.46
CA ASN A 67 12.68 -11.81 3.56
C ASN A 67 11.83 -11.04 4.58
N HIS A 68 11.13 -10.00 4.11
CA HIS A 68 10.34 -9.15 4.96
C HIS A 68 9.14 -9.87 5.59
N LEU A 69 8.56 -10.83 4.85
CA LEU A 69 7.51 -11.68 5.39
C LEU A 69 8.06 -12.57 6.50
N LEU A 70 9.21 -13.23 6.29
CA LEU A 70 9.79 -14.10 7.31
C LEU A 70 10.26 -13.30 8.54
N GLU A 71 10.84 -12.11 8.36
CA GLU A 71 11.14 -11.20 9.48
C GLU A 71 9.90 -10.94 10.34
N LEU A 72 8.79 -10.58 9.71
CA LEU A 72 7.54 -10.30 10.41
C LEU A 72 7.04 -11.52 11.19
N LEU A 73 7.07 -12.70 10.60
CA LEU A 73 6.65 -13.94 11.26
C LEU A 73 7.51 -14.26 12.48
N LEU A 74 8.83 -14.12 12.37
CA LEU A 74 9.76 -14.36 13.47
C LEU A 74 9.59 -13.31 14.60
N MET A 75 9.35 -12.05 14.25
CA MET A 75 9.06 -11.00 15.22
C MET A 75 7.77 -11.31 16.01
N ILE A 76 6.70 -11.68 15.32
CA ILE A 76 5.42 -12.04 15.93
C ILE A 76 5.57 -13.24 16.87
N ASP A 77 6.26 -14.30 16.44
CA ASP A 77 6.52 -15.48 17.29
C ASP A 77 7.32 -15.10 18.54
N ALA A 78 8.32 -14.24 18.41
CA ALA A 78 9.12 -13.77 19.56
C ALA A 78 8.25 -12.97 20.56
N PHE A 79 7.38 -12.07 20.10
CA PHE A 79 6.47 -11.34 20.98
C PHE A 79 5.46 -12.26 21.67
N LYS A 80 4.92 -13.24 20.95
CA LYS A 80 4.06 -14.28 21.52
C LYS A 80 4.76 -15.06 22.65
N ARG A 81 6.00 -15.50 22.41
CA ARG A 81 6.83 -16.21 23.43
C ARG A 81 7.26 -15.32 24.59
N ALA A 82 7.39 -14.02 24.35
CA ALA A 82 7.67 -13.03 25.40
C ALA A 82 6.41 -12.63 26.19
N SER A 83 5.26 -13.27 25.95
CA SER A 83 3.98 -13.05 26.62
C SER A 83 3.41 -11.64 26.40
N ALA A 84 3.54 -11.07 25.21
CA ALA A 84 2.75 -9.91 24.81
C ALA A 84 1.24 -10.25 24.96
N TRP A 85 0.45 -9.26 25.35
CA TRP A 85 -0.99 -9.45 25.53
C TRP A 85 -1.73 -9.52 24.20
N ARG A 86 -1.43 -8.59 23.29
CA ARG A 86 -1.99 -8.51 21.95
C ARG A 86 -0.85 -8.19 20.97
N ILE A 87 -0.89 -8.78 19.78
CA ILE A 87 0.09 -8.54 18.73
C ILE A 87 -0.66 -8.17 17.45
N THR A 88 -0.53 -6.92 17.02
CA THR A 88 -1.11 -6.42 15.77
C THR A 88 -0.03 -6.35 14.69
N ALA A 89 -0.22 -7.10 13.61
CA ALA A 89 0.59 -6.96 12.40
C ALA A 89 0.15 -5.70 11.64
N VAL A 90 1.00 -4.68 11.59
CA VAL A 90 0.76 -3.45 10.81
C VAL A 90 1.44 -3.60 9.47
N LEU A 91 0.64 -3.74 8.42
CA LEU A 91 1.04 -4.08 7.06
C LEU A 91 0.74 -2.90 6.12
N PRO A 92 1.58 -1.86 6.07
CA PRO A 92 1.41 -0.77 5.10
C PRO A 92 1.34 -1.26 3.65
N TYR A 93 1.99 -2.39 3.36
CA TYR A 93 1.85 -3.15 2.12
C TYR A 93 1.72 -4.64 2.42
N TYR A 94 0.60 -5.24 1.97
CA TYR A 94 0.33 -6.68 2.07
C TYR A 94 0.87 -7.40 0.85
N CYS A 95 1.85 -8.26 1.03
CA CYS A 95 2.42 -9.03 -0.08
C CYS A 95 1.46 -10.11 -0.60
N TYR A 96 1.69 -10.53 -1.85
CA TYR A 96 0.86 -11.53 -2.55
C TYR A 96 -0.64 -11.18 -2.66
N ALA A 97 -1.05 -9.93 -2.38
CA ALA A 97 -2.43 -9.48 -2.48
C ALA A 97 -3.03 -9.65 -3.88
N ARG A 98 -2.19 -9.68 -4.94
CA ARG A 98 -2.61 -9.93 -6.32
C ARG A 98 -2.92 -11.40 -6.63
N GLN A 99 -2.66 -12.32 -5.68
CA GLN A 99 -2.95 -13.76 -5.77
C GLN A 99 -4.05 -14.13 -4.76
N ASP A 100 -5.16 -13.40 -4.83
CA ASP A 100 -6.32 -13.53 -3.95
C ASP A 100 -7.29 -14.66 -4.36
N ARG A 101 -7.17 -15.13 -5.60
CA ARG A 101 -8.04 -16.16 -6.17
C ARG A 101 -7.29 -17.01 -7.20
N LYS A 102 -7.87 -18.13 -7.56
CA LYS A 102 -7.38 -18.95 -8.65
C LYS A 102 -7.85 -18.35 -9.99
N ASP A 103 -6.97 -17.64 -10.67
CA ASP A 103 -7.17 -17.12 -12.03
C ASP A 103 -6.88 -18.17 -13.10
N LYS A 104 -6.18 -19.25 -12.74
CA LYS A 104 -5.78 -20.38 -13.60
C LYS A 104 -5.88 -21.70 -12.84
N PRO A 105 -5.97 -22.82 -13.56
CA PRO A 105 -5.85 -24.13 -12.92
C PRO A 105 -4.48 -24.33 -12.22
N ARG A 106 -4.48 -25.00 -11.07
CA ARG A 106 -3.28 -25.45 -10.34
C ARG A 106 -2.37 -24.32 -9.83
N VAL A 107 -2.93 -23.15 -9.53
CA VAL A 107 -2.23 -22.03 -8.86
C VAL A 107 -2.65 -21.96 -7.39
N PRO A 108 -1.80 -21.41 -6.51
CA PRO A 108 -2.15 -21.17 -5.11
C PRO A 108 -3.10 -19.97 -4.96
N ILE A 109 -3.62 -19.79 -3.75
CA ILE A 109 -4.19 -18.54 -3.26
C ILE A 109 -3.20 -17.99 -2.23
N SER A 110 -2.16 -17.33 -2.70
CA SER A 110 -1.02 -16.96 -1.85
C SER A 110 -1.39 -15.90 -0.81
N ALA A 111 -2.38 -15.04 -1.11
CA ALA A 111 -2.92 -14.09 -0.14
C ALA A 111 -3.52 -14.79 1.09
N LYS A 112 -4.22 -15.92 0.91
CA LYS A 112 -4.75 -16.73 2.04
C LYS A 112 -3.61 -17.37 2.83
N LEU A 113 -2.60 -17.92 2.14
CA LEU A 113 -1.46 -18.53 2.82
C LEU A 113 -0.73 -17.52 3.73
N VAL A 114 -0.55 -16.27 3.28
CA VAL A 114 0.08 -15.23 4.10
C VAL A 114 -0.76 -14.92 5.34
N ALA A 115 -2.09 -14.84 5.21
CA ALA A 115 -2.98 -14.66 6.36
C ALA A 115 -2.81 -15.78 7.38
N ASP A 116 -2.85 -17.04 6.94
CA ASP A 116 -2.69 -18.22 7.80
C ASP A 116 -1.33 -18.24 8.53
N LEU A 117 -0.25 -17.84 7.83
CA LEU A 117 1.08 -17.76 8.42
C LEU A 117 1.17 -16.70 9.52
N LEU A 118 0.58 -15.52 9.31
CA LEU A 118 0.54 -14.43 10.30
C LEU A 118 -0.20 -14.87 11.56
N GLU A 119 -1.35 -15.51 11.42
CA GLU A 119 -2.15 -16.02 12.54
C GLU A 119 -1.42 -17.16 13.27
N THR A 120 -0.84 -18.10 12.54
CA THR A 120 -0.05 -19.20 13.09
C THR A 120 1.13 -18.69 13.90
N ALA A 121 1.83 -17.66 13.41
CA ALA A 121 2.91 -17.00 14.14
C ALA A 121 2.42 -16.37 15.45
N GLY A 122 1.16 -15.89 15.50
CA GLY A 122 0.55 -15.35 16.71
C GLY A 122 -0.02 -13.95 16.58
N ALA A 123 -0.18 -13.42 15.36
CA ALA A 123 -0.92 -12.19 15.16
C ALA A 123 -2.37 -12.38 15.60
N SER A 124 -2.85 -11.49 16.47
CA SER A 124 -4.23 -11.47 16.96
C SER A 124 -5.10 -10.43 16.25
N ARG A 125 -4.49 -9.63 15.39
CA ARG A 125 -5.12 -8.59 14.56
C ARG A 125 -4.19 -8.20 13.42
N ALA A 126 -4.74 -7.77 12.31
CA ALA A 126 -4.00 -7.12 11.24
C ALA A 126 -4.53 -5.70 10.99
N LEU A 127 -3.62 -4.74 10.76
CA LEU A 127 -3.93 -3.40 10.25
C LEU A 127 -3.29 -3.28 8.87
N THR A 128 -4.11 -3.05 7.85
CA THR A 128 -3.70 -3.04 6.45
C THR A 128 -4.04 -1.71 5.78
N LEU A 129 -3.35 -1.38 4.70
CA LEU A 129 -3.61 -0.20 3.88
C LEU A 129 -3.86 -0.63 2.44
N ASP A 130 -4.97 -0.18 1.82
CA ASP A 130 -5.34 -0.41 0.41
C ASP A 130 -5.04 -1.83 -0.10
N LEU A 131 -5.68 -2.83 0.47
CA LEU A 131 -5.60 -4.20 -0.05
C LEU A 131 -6.02 -4.23 -1.52
N HIS A 132 -5.21 -4.89 -2.37
CA HIS A 132 -5.51 -5.05 -3.80
C HIS A 132 -6.91 -5.62 -4.04
N ALA A 133 -7.30 -6.56 -3.20
CA ALA A 133 -8.61 -7.19 -3.20
C ALA A 133 -9.22 -7.07 -1.78
N PRO A 134 -10.26 -6.24 -1.56
CA PRO A 134 -10.84 -6.00 -0.23
C PRO A 134 -11.31 -7.27 0.47
N GLN A 135 -11.69 -8.30 -0.29
CA GLN A 135 -12.12 -9.62 0.24
C GLN A 135 -10.99 -10.36 0.97
N ILE A 136 -9.72 -9.97 0.85
CA ILE A 136 -8.60 -10.55 1.62
C ILE A 136 -8.84 -10.42 3.12
N GLN A 137 -9.59 -9.40 3.57
CA GLN A 137 -10.03 -9.29 4.97
C GLN A 137 -10.73 -10.56 5.46
N GLY A 138 -11.51 -11.22 4.60
CA GLY A 138 -12.19 -12.48 4.89
C GLY A 138 -11.30 -13.72 4.87
N TYR A 139 -10.01 -13.60 4.59
CA TYR A 139 -9.04 -14.71 4.68
C TYR A 139 -8.47 -14.90 6.08
N PHE A 140 -8.65 -13.89 6.92
CA PHE A 140 -8.23 -13.92 8.31
C PHE A 140 -9.36 -14.42 9.21
N ASP A 141 -9.01 -15.22 10.20
CA ASP A 141 -9.89 -15.60 11.31
C ASP A 141 -9.80 -14.61 12.48
N VAL A 142 -8.82 -13.69 12.44
CA VAL A 142 -8.65 -12.57 13.38
C VAL A 142 -9.19 -11.26 12.77
N PRO A 143 -9.51 -10.24 13.59
CA PRO A 143 -9.95 -8.95 13.10
C PRO A 143 -8.94 -8.30 12.17
N VAL A 144 -9.43 -7.71 11.08
CA VAL A 144 -8.64 -6.93 10.12
C VAL A 144 -9.20 -5.51 10.03
N ASP A 145 -8.35 -4.54 10.31
CA ASP A 145 -8.65 -3.14 10.07
C ASP A 145 -8.01 -2.73 8.74
N HIS A 146 -8.86 -2.37 7.77
CA HIS A 146 -8.42 -2.04 6.41
C HIS A 146 -8.56 -0.55 6.17
N LEU A 147 -7.46 0.21 6.22
CA LEU A 147 -7.43 1.64 5.94
C LEU A 147 -7.28 1.92 4.44
N PHE A 148 -7.61 3.15 4.04
CA PHE A 148 -7.46 3.64 2.68
C PHE A 148 -6.60 4.91 2.67
N ALA A 149 -5.59 4.96 1.80
CA ALA A 149 -4.75 6.15 1.61
C ALA A 149 -5.44 7.25 0.77
N SER A 150 -6.60 6.93 0.22
CA SER A 150 -7.34 7.86 -0.63
C SER A 150 -7.60 9.25 -0.02
N PRO A 151 -7.87 9.45 1.29
CA PRO A 151 -7.99 10.78 1.87
C PRO A 151 -6.70 11.61 1.71
N VAL A 152 -5.53 10.98 1.92
CA VAL A 152 -4.22 11.65 1.78
C VAL A 152 -3.96 12.04 0.34
N LEU A 153 -4.22 11.15 -0.60
CA LEU A 153 -4.03 11.39 -2.04
C LEU A 153 -5.02 12.42 -2.59
N VAL A 154 -6.29 12.31 -2.24
CA VAL A 154 -7.34 13.26 -2.66
C VAL A 154 -7.05 14.68 -2.19
N GLU A 155 -6.60 14.84 -0.95
CA GLU A 155 -6.26 16.14 -0.38
C GLU A 155 -5.15 16.82 -1.17
N TYR A 156 -4.12 16.07 -1.58
CA TYR A 156 -3.06 16.58 -2.46
C TYR A 156 -3.61 17.11 -3.79
N PHE A 157 -4.43 16.30 -4.50
CA PHE A 157 -4.98 16.71 -5.79
C PHE A 157 -6.01 17.84 -5.69
N ARG A 158 -6.73 17.94 -4.57
CA ARG A 158 -7.60 19.09 -4.28
C ARG A 158 -6.79 20.39 -4.17
N HIS A 159 -5.66 20.36 -3.48
CA HIS A 159 -4.76 21.54 -3.40
C HIS A 159 -4.09 21.85 -4.73
N LEU A 160 -3.76 20.84 -5.55
CA LEU A 160 -3.18 21.06 -6.87
C LEU A 160 -4.15 21.74 -7.84
N ASN A 161 -5.46 21.63 -7.58
CA ASN A 161 -6.55 22.31 -8.28
C ASN A 161 -6.44 22.25 -9.81
N LEU A 162 -6.36 21.03 -10.36
CA LEU A 162 -6.19 20.79 -11.78
C LEU A 162 -7.42 21.27 -12.57
N PRO A 163 -7.22 22.05 -13.64
CA PRO A 163 -8.34 22.53 -14.46
C PRO A 163 -9.02 21.37 -15.19
N ASP A 164 -10.35 21.41 -15.23
CA ASP A 164 -11.18 20.46 -15.98
C ASP A 164 -10.77 19.00 -15.75
N LEU A 165 -10.60 18.62 -14.49
CA LEU A 165 -10.12 17.29 -14.11
C LEU A 165 -11.11 16.17 -14.51
N THR A 166 -10.59 15.07 -15.06
CA THR A 166 -11.27 13.77 -15.18
C THR A 166 -10.44 12.71 -14.46
N VAL A 167 -11.07 11.96 -13.57
CA VAL A 167 -10.44 10.80 -12.91
C VAL A 167 -10.56 9.58 -13.82
N VAL A 168 -9.50 8.79 -13.92
CA VAL A 168 -9.40 7.67 -14.86
C VAL A 168 -9.09 6.37 -14.11
N SER A 169 -9.92 5.35 -14.33
CA SER A 169 -9.57 3.99 -13.97
C SER A 169 -8.76 3.35 -15.10
N PRO A 170 -7.56 2.79 -14.82
CA PRO A 170 -6.73 2.17 -15.86
C PRO A 170 -7.26 0.82 -16.35
N ASP A 171 -8.26 0.25 -15.67
CA ASP A 171 -8.96 -0.99 -16.03
C ASP A 171 -10.32 -1.11 -15.33
N ALA A 172 -11.07 -2.18 -15.62
CA ALA A 172 -12.37 -2.43 -15.01
C ALA A 172 -12.30 -2.74 -13.50
N GLY A 173 -11.18 -3.30 -13.00
CA GLY A 173 -11.02 -3.65 -11.59
C GLY A 173 -10.87 -2.43 -10.68
N GLY A 174 -10.27 -1.35 -11.16
CA GLY A 174 -10.03 -0.12 -10.41
C GLY A 174 -11.20 0.88 -10.39
N VAL A 175 -12.33 0.58 -11.04
CA VAL A 175 -13.44 1.53 -11.22
C VAL A 175 -14.01 2.04 -9.91
N GLU A 176 -14.16 1.20 -8.91
CA GLU A 176 -14.70 1.62 -7.61
C GLU A 176 -13.77 2.63 -6.92
N ARG A 177 -12.47 2.37 -6.93
CA ARG A 177 -11.44 3.28 -6.41
C ARG A 177 -11.47 4.62 -7.17
N ALA A 178 -11.44 4.57 -8.49
CA ALA A 178 -11.48 5.79 -9.31
C ALA A 178 -12.77 6.59 -9.08
N ARG A 179 -13.92 5.93 -8.90
CA ARG A 179 -15.19 6.60 -8.56
C ARG A 179 -15.15 7.30 -7.22
N PHE A 180 -14.47 6.72 -6.23
CA PHE A 180 -14.26 7.36 -4.95
C PHE A 180 -13.50 8.69 -5.08
N PHE A 181 -12.40 8.69 -5.85
CA PHE A 181 -11.64 9.91 -6.14
C PHE A 181 -12.46 10.93 -6.93
N ALA A 182 -13.15 10.49 -7.99
CA ALA A 182 -13.99 11.34 -8.82
C ALA A 182 -15.04 12.08 -7.99
N LYS A 183 -15.74 11.37 -7.09
CA LYS A 183 -16.73 11.97 -6.20
C LYS A 183 -16.13 13.02 -5.26
N ARG A 184 -14.93 12.78 -4.72
CA ARG A 184 -14.29 13.69 -3.76
C ARG A 184 -13.58 14.87 -4.41
N LEU A 185 -13.20 14.75 -5.67
CA LEU A 185 -12.59 15.84 -6.46
C LEU A 185 -13.62 16.59 -7.31
N ASP A 186 -14.91 16.26 -7.18
CA ASP A 186 -15.99 16.79 -8.01
C ASP A 186 -15.66 16.73 -9.52
N ALA A 187 -15.18 15.56 -9.95
CA ALA A 187 -14.69 15.33 -11.30
C ALA A 187 -15.44 14.16 -11.96
N PRO A 188 -15.64 14.18 -13.30
CA PRO A 188 -16.15 13.03 -14.03
C PRO A 188 -15.18 11.84 -13.98
N LEU A 189 -15.72 10.65 -14.23
CA LEU A 189 -15.00 9.39 -14.30
C LEU A 189 -14.87 8.93 -15.73
N ALA A 190 -13.67 8.50 -16.12
CA ALA A 190 -13.43 7.74 -17.34
C ALA A 190 -12.81 6.37 -17.02
N ILE A 191 -12.98 5.41 -17.92
CA ILE A 191 -12.50 4.04 -17.73
C ILE A 191 -11.77 3.62 -19.02
N VAL A 192 -10.58 3.04 -18.87
CA VAL A 192 -9.85 2.42 -19.96
C VAL A 192 -10.16 0.92 -19.96
N ASP A 193 -10.95 0.48 -20.94
CA ASP A 193 -11.26 -0.93 -21.17
C ASP A 193 -10.22 -1.55 -22.10
N LYS A 194 -9.47 -2.53 -21.57
CA LYS A 194 -8.45 -3.25 -22.30
C LYS A 194 -9.03 -4.54 -22.85
N ARG A 195 -9.22 -4.62 -24.18
CA ARG A 195 -9.60 -5.87 -24.84
C ARG A 195 -8.39 -6.47 -25.55
N ARG A 196 -8.01 -7.67 -25.15
CA ARG A 196 -7.13 -8.54 -25.95
C ARG A 196 -7.98 -9.14 -27.05
N VAL A 197 -7.73 -8.73 -28.28
CA VAL A 197 -8.54 -9.20 -29.43
C VAL A 197 -8.02 -10.55 -29.94
N ASP A 198 -6.70 -10.85 -29.81
CA ASP A 198 -6.07 -12.16 -30.09
C ASP A 198 -4.60 -12.20 -29.62
N VAL A 199 -3.98 -13.38 -29.68
CA VAL A 199 -2.62 -13.66 -29.17
C VAL A 199 -1.53 -12.83 -29.86
N ASP A 200 -1.77 -12.28 -31.07
CA ASP A 200 -0.80 -11.52 -31.90
C ASP A 200 -1.26 -10.11 -32.29
N VAL A 201 -2.37 -9.59 -31.73
CA VAL A 201 -2.89 -8.25 -32.07
C VAL A 201 -2.62 -7.26 -30.95
N SER A 202 -2.17 -6.05 -31.29
CA SER A 202 -1.98 -4.92 -30.37
C SER A 202 -3.20 -4.71 -29.48
N GLU A 203 -2.98 -4.56 -28.17
CA GLU A 203 -4.04 -4.24 -27.19
C GLU A 203 -4.84 -3.02 -27.68
N VAL A 204 -6.13 -3.22 -27.97
CA VAL A 204 -7.03 -2.10 -28.25
C VAL A 204 -7.51 -1.55 -26.90
N MET A 205 -7.20 -0.28 -26.67
CA MET A 205 -7.70 0.45 -25.50
C MET A 205 -8.95 1.22 -25.92
N ASN A 206 -10.09 0.87 -25.36
CA ASN A 206 -11.34 1.63 -25.51
C ASN A 206 -11.48 2.57 -24.31
N LEU A 207 -11.66 3.84 -24.57
CA LEU A 207 -11.95 4.83 -23.55
C LEU A 207 -13.46 5.01 -23.41
N ILE A 208 -13.97 4.87 -22.19
CA ILE A 208 -15.35 5.17 -21.83
C ILE A 208 -15.33 6.42 -20.96
N GLY A 209 -15.96 7.49 -21.39
CA GLY A 209 -15.95 8.79 -20.73
C GLY A 209 -15.23 9.86 -21.54
N GLU A 210 -15.22 11.11 -21.07
CA GLU A 210 -14.70 12.28 -21.78
C GLU A 210 -13.38 12.75 -21.19
N VAL A 211 -12.35 12.87 -22.04
CA VAL A 211 -10.99 13.32 -21.62
C VAL A 211 -10.43 14.43 -22.51
N ARG A 212 -11.07 14.69 -23.67
CA ARG A 212 -10.61 15.68 -24.63
C ARG A 212 -10.59 17.09 -24.04
N GLY A 213 -9.46 17.77 -24.13
CA GLY A 213 -9.26 19.10 -23.59
C GLY A 213 -9.14 19.16 -22.06
N ARG A 214 -9.12 18.01 -21.36
CA ARG A 214 -9.17 17.89 -19.90
C ARG A 214 -7.83 17.45 -19.32
N SER A 215 -7.59 17.83 -18.07
CA SER A 215 -6.55 17.18 -17.23
C SER A 215 -7.04 15.82 -16.77
N THR A 216 -6.18 14.82 -16.74
CA THR A 216 -6.57 13.47 -16.33
C THR A 216 -5.73 12.97 -15.16
N LEU A 217 -6.37 12.27 -14.23
CA LEU A 217 -5.75 11.62 -13.07
C LEU A 217 -6.01 10.12 -13.12
N ILE A 218 -5.00 9.34 -13.45
CA ILE A 218 -5.05 7.87 -13.38
C ILE A 218 -4.91 7.46 -11.92
N VAL A 219 -5.83 6.62 -11.42
CA VAL A 219 -5.81 6.16 -10.03
C VAL A 219 -5.72 4.64 -9.98
N ASP A 220 -4.71 4.13 -9.26
CA ASP A 220 -4.51 2.70 -9.04
C ASP A 220 -4.12 2.43 -7.58
N ASP A 221 -4.14 1.16 -7.12
CA ASP A 221 -3.57 0.79 -5.82
C ASP A 221 -2.07 0.55 -5.91
N ILE A 222 -1.62 -0.12 -6.98
CA ILE A 222 -0.23 -0.55 -7.15
C ILE A 222 0.29 -0.08 -8.51
N ILE A 223 1.43 0.61 -8.51
CA ILE A 223 2.26 0.77 -9.70
C ILE A 223 3.46 -0.16 -9.57
N ASP A 224 3.46 -1.25 -10.35
CA ASP A 224 4.54 -2.23 -10.35
C ASP A 224 5.57 -1.90 -11.45
N THR A 225 5.45 -2.45 -12.64
CA THR A 225 6.40 -2.20 -13.76
C THR A 225 6.11 -0.92 -14.54
N ALA A 226 5.08 -0.17 -14.18
CA ALA A 226 4.56 1.03 -14.85
C ALA A 226 4.14 0.85 -16.33
N GLY A 227 4.10 -0.39 -16.83
CA GLY A 227 3.71 -0.64 -18.23
C GLY A 227 2.28 -0.24 -18.53
N THR A 228 1.34 -0.67 -17.71
CA THR A 228 -0.08 -0.29 -17.80
C THR A 228 -0.27 1.22 -17.67
N LEU A 229 0.38 1.83 -16.68
CA LEU A 229 0.28 3.25 -16.41
C LEU A 229 0.71 4.09 -17.63
N VAL A 230 1.87 3.78 -18.21
CA VAL A 230 2.42 4.55 -19.36
C VAL A 230 1.54 4.37 -20.60
N LYS A 231 1.13 3.14 -20.93
CA LYS A 231 0.21 2.89 -22.05
C LYS A 231 -1.13 3.61 -21.87
N THR A 232 -1.67 3.61 -20.63
CA THR A 232 -2.90 4.35 -20.33
C THR A 232 -2.70 5.86 -20.56
N ALA A 233 -1.59 6.42 -20.08
CA ALA A 233 -1.28 7.83 -20.29
C ALA A 233 -1.15 8.21 -21.78
N GLU A 234 -0.49 7.38 -22.57
CA GLU A 234 -0.36 7.56 -24.02
C GLU A 234 -1.74 7.54 -24.71
N ALA A 235 -2.59 6.59 -24.33
CA ALA A 235 -3.95 6.51 -24.88
C ALA A 235 -4.78 7.76 -24.55
N LEU A 236 -4.73 8.26 -23.31
CA LEU A 236 -5.42 9.47 -22.89
C LEU A 236 -4.96 10.71 -23.67
N LEU A 237 -3.66 10.87 -23.87
CA LEU A 237 -3.09 11.97 -24.66
C LEU A 237 -3.50 11.88 -26.12
N LYS A 238 -3.53 10.67 -26.71
CA LYS A 238 -4.02 10.43 -28.06
C LYS A 238 -5.49 10.81 -28.23
N GLU A 239 -6.31 10.57 -27.20
CA GLU A 239 -7.73 10.96 -27.17
C GLU A 239 -7.92 12.46 -26.85
N GLY A 240 -6.84 13.22 -26.69
CA GLY A 240 -6.86 14.68 -26.57
C GLY A 240 -6.86 15.19 -25.12
N ALA A 241 -6.47 14.39 -24.15
CA ALA A 241 -6.18 14.89 -22.82
C ALA A 241 -5.02 15.90 -22.86
N THR A 242 -5.11 16.97 -22.08
CA THR A 242 -4.10 18.04 -22.06
C THR A 242 -2.91 17.70 -21.16
N GLN A 243 -3.16 17.00 -20.07
CA GLN A 243 -2.17 16.60 -19.07
C GLN A 243 -2.58 15.28 -18.43
N VAL A 244 -1.60 14.48 -18.05
CA VAL A 244 -1.83 13.21 -17.35
C VAL A 244 -1.03 13.19 -16.04
N TYR A 245 -1.75 12.97 -14.96
CA TYR A 245 -1.25 12.70 -13.62
C TYR A 245 -1.59 11.27 -13.22
N ALA A 246 -0.89 10.75 -12.23
CA ALA A 246 -1.20 9.43 -11.67
C ALA A 246 -1.13 9.45 -10.15
N ALA A 247 -1.94 8.63 -9.51
CA ALA A 247 -1.89 8.36 -8.09
C ALA A 247 -1.90 6.87 -7.82
N CYS A 248 -1.10 6.43 -6.85
CA CYS A 248 -1.19 5.08 -6.31
C CYS A 248 -0.86 5.06 -4.81
N THR A 249 -1.36 4.06 -4.12
CA THR A 249 -0.97 3.83 -2.74
C THR A 249 0.40 3.16 -2.68
N HIS A 250 0.62 2.10 -3.45
CA HIS A 250 1.82 1.26 -3.36
C HIS A 250 2.71 1.42 -4.59
N ALA A 251 3.78 2.17 -4.43
CA ALA A 251 4.81 2.37 -5.46
C ALA A 251 5.84 1.23 -5.42
N VAL A 252 5.48 0.05 -5.92
CA VAL A 252 6.39 -1.11 -5.99
C VAL A 252 7.56 -0.81 -6.94
N LEU A 253 7.28 -0.19 -8.08
CA LEU A 253 8.24 0.34 -9.05
C LEU A 253 9.35 -0.65 -9.44
N SER A 254 8.96 -1.89 -9.69
CA SER A 254 9.89 -2.95 -10.05
C SER A 254 10.41 -2.85 -11.49
N GLY A 255 11.57 -3.48 -11.73
CA GLY A 255 12.16 -3.59 -13.06
C GLY A 255 12.34 -2.23 -13.75
N PRO A 256 11.81 -2.03 -14.97
CA PRO A 256 12.00 -0.81 -15.76
C PRO A 256 11.05 0.35 -15.38
N ALA A 257 10.35 0.29 -14.24
CA ALA A 257 9.29 1.25 -13.90
C ALA A 257 9.80 2.70 -13.86
N ILE A 258 10.92 2.95 -13.19
CA ILE A 258 11.50 4.28 -13.05
C ILE A 258 11.86 4.86 -14.43
N GLU A 259 12.49 4.07 -15.29
CA GLU A 259 12.86 4.48 -16.65
C GLU A 259 11.61 4.78 -17.51
N ARG A 260 10.58 3.93 -17.42
CA ARG A 260 9.31 4.13 -18.13
C ARG A 260 8.62 5.42 -17.71
N ILE A 261 8.53 5.68 -16.40
CA ILE A 261 7.94 6.91 -15.88
C ILE A 261 8.78 8.13 -16.33
N ALA A 262 10.10 8.06 -16.23
CA ALA A 262 10.99 9.14 -16.63
C ALA A 262 10.78 9.56 -18.10
N ARG A 263 10.67 8.58 -19.01
CA ARG A 263 10.48 8.80 -20.46
C ARG A 263 9.03 9.11 -20.85
N SER A 264 8.05 8.83 -19.99
CA SER A 264 6.64 9.06 -20.28
C SER A 264 6.29 10.55 -20.34
N GLN A 265 5.12 10.86 -20.87
CA GLN A 265 4.55 12.21 -20.85
C GLN A 265 3.73 12.49 -19.58
N ILE A 266 3.73 11.59 -18.61
CA ILE A 266 3.09 11.82 -17.31
C ILE A 266 3.77 13.00 -16.62
N LYS A 267 2.96 13.94 -16.14
CA LYS A 267 3.44 15.13 -15.44
C LYS A 267 3.99 14.81 -14.06
N GLU A 268 3.21 14.05 -13.29
CA GLU A 268 3.57 13.66 -11.93
C GLU A 268 2.90 12.34 -11.57
N VAL A 269 3.62 11.50 -10.84
CA VAL A 269 3.12 10.29 -10.18
C VAL A 269 3.15 10.54 -8.68
N VAL A 270 2.00 10.54 -8.05
CA VAL A 270 1.88 10.72 -6.60
C VAL A 270 1.68 9.36 -5.95
N ALA A 271 2.56 9.01 -5.04
CA ALA A 271 2.51 7.73 -4.32
C ALA A 271 2.58 7.97 -2.81
N THR A 272 2.32 6.92 -2.02
CA THR A 272 2.55 6.99 -0.57
C THR A 272 3.88 6.37 -0.18
N ASP A 273 4.29 6.62 1.06
CA ASP A 273 5.45 5.97 1.69
C ASP A 273 5.13 4.60 2.31
N SER A 274 4.00 3.98 1.94
CA SER A 274 3.67 2.59 2.32
C SER A 274 4.76 1.58 1.92
N ILE A 275 5.47 1.87 0.83
CA ILE A 275 6.70 1.21 0.37
C ILE A 275 7.76 2.31 0.18
N PRO A 276 8.96 2.18 0.75
CA PRO A 276 10.03 3.14 0.51
C PRO A 276 10.49 3.05 -0.96
N LEU A 277 10.76 4.19 -1.58
CA LEU A 277 11.32 4.21 -2.92
C LEU A 277 12.80 3.81 -2.91
N SER A 278 13.27 3.30 -4.05
CA SER A 278 14.70 3.19 -4.30
C SER A 278 15.35 4.58 -4.44
N GLU A 279 16.68 4.68 -4.34
CA GLU A 279 17.41 5.94 -4.57
C GLU A 279 17.07 6.57 -5.92
N ALA A 280 16.97 5.74 -6.98
CA ALA A 280 16.56 6.20 -8.30
C ALA A 280 15.11 6.72 -8.33
N GLY A 281 14.22 6.13 -7.54
CA GLY A 281 12.85 6.60 -7.36
C GLY A 281 12.77 7.97 -6.71
N TYR A 282 13.52 8.17 -5.63
CA TYR A 282 13.60 9.49 -4.96
C TYR A 282 14.29 10.55 -5.83
N ALA A 283 15.27 10.18 -6.66
CA ALA A 283 15.93 11.09 -7.58
C ALA A 283 15.04 11.55 -8.75
N LEU A 284 14.01 10.79 -9.10
CA LEU A 284 13.11 11.13 -10.20
C LEU A 284 12.08 12.19 -9.78
N LYS A 285 12.30 13.45 -10.19
CA LYS A 285 11.44 14.60 -9.84
C LYS A 285 9.97 14.46 -10.25
N LYS A 286 9.63 13.49 -11.11
CA LYS A 286 8.25 13.17 -11.49
C LYS A 286 7.49 12.37 -10.44
N ILE A 287 8.18 11.81 -9.43
CA ILE A 287 7.53 11.03 -8.37
C ILE A 287 7.46 11.88 -7.11
N ARG A 288 6.25 12.04 -6.60
CA ARG A 288 5.93 12.70 -5.33
C ARG A 288 5.51 11.64 -4.32
N VAL A 289 6.13 11.65 -3.14
CA VAL A 289 5.76 10.75 -2.04
C VAL A 289 5.01 11.53 -0.97
N LEU A 290 3.86 11.01 -0.56
CA LEU A 290 3.06 11.51 0.55
C LEU A 290 3.12 10.51 1.71
N SER A 291 3.24 11.00 2.94
CA SER A 291 3.29 10.12 4.09
C SER A 291 1.91 9.66 4.53
N VAL A 292 1.79 8.37 4.85
CA VAL A 292 0.62 7.77 5.49
C VAL A 292 0.85 7.52 6.99
N ALA A 293 1.91 8.09 7.55
CA ALA A 293 2.27 7.88 8.96
C ALA A 293 1.18 8.37 9.92
N ASP A 294 0.57 9.55 9.68
CA ASP A 294 -0.53 10.05 10.51
C ASP A 294 -1.76 9.12 10.44
N LEU A 295 -2.13 8.69 9.24
CA LEU A 295 -3.26 7.78 9.04
C LEU A 295 -3.06 6.45 9.78
N LEU A 296 -1.89 5.83 9.64
CA LEU A 296 -1.54 4.60 10.33
C LEU A 296 -1.45 4.80 11.85
N ALA A 297 -0.88 5.93 12.30
CA ALA A 297 -0.82 6.29 13.72
C ALA A 297 -2.23 6.41 14.34
N ARG A 298 -3.15 7.05 13.66
CA ARG A 298 -4.55 7.15 14.09
C ARG A 298 -5.21 5.78 14.15
N GLY A 299 -5.00 4.91 13.15
CA GLY A 299 -5.48 3.54 13.15
C GLY A 299 -4.93 2.72 14.33
N ILE A 300 -3.62 2.79 14.57
CA ILE A 300 -2.94 2.14 15.70
C ILE A 300 -3.50 2.65 17.04
N ARG A 301 -3.68 3.96 17.19
CA ARG A 301 -4.27 4.58 18.39
C ARG A 301 -5.67 4.08 18.64
N SER A 302 -6.54 4.07 17.61
CA SER A 302 -7.92 3.59 17.74
C SER A 302 -7.98 2.12 18.16
N ILE A 303 -7.09 1.26 17.63
CA ILE A 303 -6.99 -0.14 18.04
C ILE A 303 -6.56 -0.26 19.49
N HIS A 304 -5.56 0.51 19.92
CA HIS A 304 -5.05 0.51 21.30
C HIS A 304 -6.10 0.98 22.31
N GLU A 305 -6.81 2.06 21.98
CA GLU A 305 -7.86 2.68 22.82
C GLU A 305 -9.22 1.97 22.69
N GLU A 306 -9.30 0.89 21.90
CA GLU A 306 -10.56 0.15 21.62
C GLU A 306 -11.68 1.06 21.09
N SER A 307 -11.29 2.11 20.37
CA SER A 307 -12.20 3.07 19.74
C SER A 307 -12.48 2.74 18.28
N SER A 308 -13.53 3.35 17.71
CA SER A 308 -13.93 3.10 16.32
C SER A 308 -12.92 3.64 15.32
N ILE A 309 -12.56 2.82 14.33
CA ILE A 309 -11.75 3.20 13.17
C ILE A 309 -12.62 3.86 12.07
N SER A 310 -13.95 3.80 12.16
CA SER A 310 -14.87 4.24 11.10
C SER A 310 -14.67 5.69 10.66
N GLU A 311 -14.21 6.56 11.53
CA GLU A 311 -13.92 7.97 11.22
C GLU A 311 -12.71 8.13 10.27
N LEU A 312 -11.88 7.11 10.11
CA LEU A 312 -10.73 7.13 9.21
C LEU A 312 -11.07 6.79 7.75
N PHE A 313 -12.32 6.37 7.50
CA PHE A 313 -12.82 6.00 6.17
C PHE A 313 -13.51 7.15 5.41
N ILE A 314 -13.56 8.36 5.98
CA ILE A 314 -14.32 9.49 5.44
C ILE A 314 -13.47 10.35 4.51
#